data_6a30658ae914f2a0f9645a46580545ea
#
_entry.id   6a30658ae914f2a0f9645a46580545ea
#
_cell.length_a   1.000
_cell.length_b   1.000
_cell.length_c   1.000
_cell.angle_alpha   90.00
_cell.angle_beta   90.00
_cell.angle_gamma   90.00
#
_symmetry.space_group_name_H-M   'P 1'
#
loop_
_entity.id
_entity.type
_entity.pdbx_description
1 polymer ?
#
loop_
_entity_poly.entity_id
_entity_poly.type
_entity_poly.pdbx_seq_one_letter_code
_entity_poly.pdbx_strand_id
1 'polypeptide(L)'
;MDINYELYKVFYYVASSLSFSDASKKLFISQSAVSQSIKTLERKLGQPLFIRSTKKVQLTPAGALLLKHVEPAMNLISRGESQLLESGSLGLGQLHIGASDTICRYFLLPYLQKFHRKFPDVPIKITNASSMGCVDLLEPVSYTHLRAHETC
;
A
#
# COMPACT_ATOMS: atom_id res chain seq x y z
N MET A 1 23.87 6.11 10.81
CA MET A 1 23.47 7.15 9.85
C MET A 1 22.05 7.56 10.20
N ASP A 2 21.86 8.75 10.72
CA ASP A 2 20.52 9.21 11.14
C ASP A 2 19.92 10.07 10.03
N ILE A 3 18.99 9.47 9.24
CA ILE A 3 18.28 10.14 8.16
C ILE A 3 16.83 10.29 8.59
N ASN A 4 16.33 11.54 8.65
CA ASN A 4 14.95 11.82 8.98
C ASN A 4 14.01 11.10 8.00
N TYR A 5 13.01 10.39 8.54
CA TYR A 5 12.00 9.66 7.80
C TYR A 5 11.23 10.54 6.79
N GLU A 6 10.97 11.80 7.10
CA GLU A 6 10.29 12.73 6.18
C GLU A 6 11.00 12.87 4.83
N LEU A 7 12.32 12.69 4.79
CA LEU A 7 13.07 12.73 3.54
C LEU A 7 12.73 11.53 2.64
N TYR A 8 12.52 10.35 3.23
CA TYR A 8 12.08 9.16 2.49
C TYR A 8 10.65 9.28 2.01
N LYS A 9 9.77 9.89 2.80
CA LYS A 9 8.40 10.20 2.39
C LYS A 9 8.38 11.13 1.19
N VAL A 10 9.14 12.22 1.22
CA VAL A 10 9.26 13.13 0.07
C VAL A 10 9.82 12.41 -1.16
N PHE A 11 10.85 11.57 -0.98
CA PHE A 11 11.42 10.77 -2.04
C PHE A 11 10.37 9.84 -2.68
N TYR A 12 9.58 9.12 -1.86
CA TYR A 12 8.52 8.24 -2.33
C TYR A 12 7.51 8.97 -3.22
N TYR A 13 7.02 10.14 -2.79
CA TYR A 13 6.04 10.90 -3.57
C TYR A 13 6.61 11.42 -4.89
N VAL A 14 7.88 11.86 -4.92
CA VAL A 14 8.54 12.27 -6.17
C VAL A 14 8.77 11.07 -7.09
N ALA A 15 9.21 9.94 -6.54
CA ALA A 15 9.48 8.73 -7.30
C ALA A 15 8.21 8.13 -7.91
N SER A 16 7.11 8.12 -7.17
CA SER A 16 5.82 7.58 -7.64
C SER A 16 5.15 8.45 -8.71
N SER A 17 5.34 9.78 -8.66
CA SER A 17 4.75 10.69 -9.65
C SER A 17 5.70 11.08 -10.79
N LEU A 18 7.01 10.85 -10.62
CA LEU A 18 8.10 11.37 -11.46
C LEU A 18 7.98 12.89 -11.70
N SER A 19 7.45 13.61 -10.71
CA SER A 19 7.14 15.03 -10.78
C SER A 19 7.32 15.69 -9.43
N PHE A 20 8.21 16.70 -9.37
CA PHE A 20 8.40 17.51 -8.16
C PHE A 20 7.18 18.39 -7.85
N SER A 21 6.48 18.86 -8.89
CA SER A 21 5.28 19.67 -8.76
C SER A 21 4.10 18.86 -8.21
N ASP A 22 3.89 17.64 -8.69
CA ASP A 22 2.78 16.82 -8.20
C ASP A 22 3.05 16.28 -6.79
N ALA A 23 4.32 15.94 -6.48
CA ALA A 23 4.72 15.61 -5.12
C ALA A 23 4.48 16.78 -4.15
N SER A 24 4.80 18.03 -4.56
CA SER A 24 4.56 19.21 -3.72
C SER A 24 3.08 19.42 -3.40
N LYS A 25 2.20 19.21 -4.38
CA LYS A 25 0.73 19.29 -4.18
C LYS A 25 0.25 18.21 -3.20
N LYS A 26 0.69 16.96 -3.39
CA LYS A 26 0.30 15.84 -2.51
C LYS A 26 0.80 16.00 -1.07
N LEU A 27 1.98 16.62 -0.89
CA LEU A 27 2.58 16.83 0.42
C LEU A 27 2.17 18.16 1.06
N PHE A 28 1.43 19.01 0.36
CA PHE A 28 1.04 20.35 0.82
C PHE A 28 2.24 21.24 1.21
N ILE A 29 3.35 21.12 0.47
CA ILE A 29 4.57 21.94 0.66
C ILE A 29 4.99 22.56 -0.68
N SER A 30 5.89 23.56 -0.63
CA SER A 30 6.40 24.18 -1.84
C SER A 30 7.29 23.25 -2.65
N GLN A 31 7.31 23.40 -3.98
CA GLN A 31 8.20 22.62 -4.85
C GLN A 31 9.69 22.84 -4.52
N SER A 32 10.06 24.04 -4.03
CA SER A 32 11.41 24.32 -3.55
C SER A 32 11.75 23.50 -2.33
N ALA A 33 10.83 23.32 -1.37
CA ALA A 33 10.99 22.47 -0.19
C ALA A 33 11.17 20.99 -0.59
N VAL A 34 10.36 20.48 -1.52
CA VAL A 34 10.53 19.13 -2.08
C VAL A 34 11.93 18.97 -2.68
N SER A 35 12.36 19.93 -3.51
CA SER A 35 13.67 19.90 -4.16
C SER A 35 14.83 19.90 -3.15
N GLN A 36 14.69 20.70 -2.07
CA GLN A 36 15.69 20.78 -0.99
C GLN A 36 15.75 19.46 -0.18
N SER A 37 14.60 18.87 0.10
CA SER A 37 14.52 17.57 0.80
C SER A 37 15.21 16.47 0.02
N ILE A 38 14.97 16.39 -1.30
CA ILE A 38 15.66 15.41 -2.17
C ILE A 38 17.16 15.65 -2.20
N LYS A 39 17.62 16.90 -2.38
CA LYS A 39 19.06 17.22 -2.34
C LYS A 39 19.69 16.82 -1.01
N THR A 40 18.98 17.03 0.10
CA THR A 40 19.44 16.65 1.43
C THR A 40 19.56 15.14 1.59
N LEU A 41 18.58 14.38 1.08
CA LEU A 41 18.61 12.92 1.08
C LEU A 41 19.78 12.40 0.23
N GLU A 42 19.90 12.87 -1.01
CA GLU A 42 21.00 12.53 -1.92
C GLU A 42 22.38 12.80 -1.30
N ARG A 43 22.55 13.95 -0.66
CA ARG A 43 23.79 14.30 0.05
C ARG A 43 24.07 13.35 1.22
N LYS A 44 23.06 13.00 2.02
CA LYS A 44 23.22 12.07 3.15
C LYS A 44 23.53 10.64 2.70
N LEU A 45 22.96 10.20 1.58
CA LEU A 45 23.21 8.89 0.99
C LEU A 45 24.48 8.84 0.12
N GLY A 46 25.04 10.00 -0.25
CA GLY A 46 26.20 10.09 -1.13
C GLY A 46 25.93 9.66 -2.59
N GLN A 47 24.67 9.59 -2.98
CA GLN A 47 24.23 9.09 -4.29
C GLN A 47 23.12 9.97 -4.87
N PRO A 48 23.15 10.34 -6.16
CA PRO A 48 22.02 10.95 -6.83
C PRO A 48 20.91 9.92 -7.01
N LEU A 49 19.69 10.30 -6.67
CA LEU A 49 18.50 9.43 -6.77
C LEU A 49 17.66 9.73 -8.02
N PHE A 50 17.78 10.97 -8.54
CA PHE A 50 17.04 11.41 -9.73
C PHE A 50 17.95 12.00 -10.79
N ILE A 51 17.63 11.69 -12.05
CA ILE A 51 18.15 12.40 -13.21
C ILE A 51 17.14 13.51 -13.53
N ARG A 52 17.60 14.76 -13.45
CA ARG A 52 16.81 15.94 -13.78
C ARG A 52 17.15 16.41 -15.17
N SER A 53 16.28 16.18 -16.14
CA SER A 53 16.35 16.85 -17.43
C SER A 53 15.25 17.92 -17.51
N THR A 54 15.41 18.87 -18.43
CA THR A 54 14.40 19.94 -18.67
C THR A 54 13.04 19.39 -19.10
N LYS A 55 12.98 18.14 -19.54
CA LYS A 55 11.75 17.53 -20.06
C LYS A 55 11.19 16.40 -19.19
N LYS A 56 12.02 15.72 -18.38
CA LYS A 56 11.58 14.54 -17.61
C LYS A 56 12.41 14.37 -16.34
N VAL A 57 11.73 13.92 -15.27
CA VAL A 57 12.34 13.39 -14.06
C VAL A 57 12.39 11.87 -14.20
N GLN A 58 13.56 11.28 -13.95
CA GLN A 58 13.74 9.83 -13.98
C GLN A 58 14.52 9.38 -12.76
N LEU A 59 14.31 8.14 -12.33
CA LEU A 59 15.12 7.55 -11.27
C LEU A 59 16.50 7.14 -11.80
N THR A 60 17.53 7.33 -10.97
CA THR A 60 18.81 6.66 -11.17
C THR A 60 18.70 5.17 -10.78
N PRO A 61 19.68 4.31 -11.10
CA PRO A 61 19.73 2.95 -10.56
C PRO A 61 19.70 2.93 -9.03
N ALA A 62 20.38 3.87 -8.36
CA ALA A 62 20.34 4.02 -6.91
C ALA A 62 18.95 4.44 -6.42
N GLY A 63 18.27 5.36 -7.12
CA GLY A 63 16.89 5.75 -6.84
C GLY A 63 15.91 4.58 -7.00
N ALA A 64 16.04 3.80 -8.07
CA ALA A 64 15.21 2.62 -8.28
C ALA A 64 15.41 1.55 -7.19
N LEU A 65 16.67 1.31 -6.79
CA LEU A 65 16.98 0.42 -5.69
C LEU A 65 16.36 0.90 -4.37
N LEU A 66 16.50 2.18 -4.06
CA LEU A 66 15.92 2.76 -2.84
C LEU A 66 14.39 2.67 -2.86
N LEU A 67 13.74 2.96 -4.00
CA LEU A 67 12.28 2.88 -4.13
C LEU A 67 11.75 1.48 -3.84
N LYS A 68 12.43 0.43 -4.31
CA LYS A 68 12.07 -0.97 -4.04
C LYS A 68 11.93 -1.29 -2.54
N HIS A 69 12.64 -0.56 -1.69
CA HIS A 69 12.57 -0.74 -0.24
C HIS A 69 11.64 0.29 0.44
N VAL A 70 11.64 1.52 -0.03
CA VAL A 70 10.84 2.60 0.56
C VAL A 70 9.35 2.42 0.28
N GLU A 71 8.97 2.00 -0.91
CA GLU A 71 7.57 1.82 -1.28
C GLU A 71 6.82 0.79 -0.40
N PRO A 72 7.34 -0.43 -0.16
CA PRO A 72 6.71 -1.36 0.78
C PRO A 72 6.65 -0.83 2.22
N ALA A 73 7.69 -0.12 2.66
CA ALA A 73 7.72 0.47 4.00
C ALA A 73 6.64 1.55 4.17
N MET A 74 6.46 2.44 3.18
CA MET A 74 5.39 3.44 3.16
C MET A 74 4.00 2.80 3.19
N ASN A 75 3.81 1.75 2.39
CA ASN A 75 2.55 1.01 2.34
C ASN A 75 2.25 0.33 3.68
N LEU A 76 3.27 -0.22 4.35
CA LEU A 76 3.11 -0.85 5.66
C LEU A 76 2.68 0.16 6.73
N ILE A 77 3.29 1.34 6.74
CA ILE A 77 2.92 2.42 7.67
C ILE A 77 1.49 2.87 7.42
N SER A 78 1.13 3.16 6.16
CA SER A 78 -0.22 3.61 5.79
C SER A 78 -1.30 2.59 6.18
N ARG A 79 -0.99 1.28 6.12
CA ARG A 79 -1.89 0.23 6.60
C ARG A 79 -2.06 0.25 8.11
N GLY A 80 -0.94 0.41 8.85
CA GLY A 80 -1.01 0.52 10.30
C GLY A 80 -1.88 1.72 10.73
N GLU A 81 -1.73 2.86 10.05
CA GLU A 81 -2.56 4.04 10.27
C GLU A 81 -4.04 3.75 9.97
N SER A 82 -4.34 3.11 8.83
CA SER A 82 -5.72 2.73 8.48
C SER A 82 -6.33 1.77 9.50
N GLN A 83 -5.57 0.77 9.95
CA GLN A 83 -6.04 -0.17 10.97
C GLN A 83 -6.34 0.52 12.31
N LEU A 84 -5.55 1.51 12.71
CA LEU A 84 -5.81 2.30 13.91
C LEU A 84 -7.06 3.16 13.77
N LEU A 85 -7.27 3.78 12.61
CA LEU A 85 -8.46 4.59 12.32
C LEU A 85 -9.73 3.71 12.28
N GLU A 86 -9.63 2.51 11.72
CA GLU A 86 -10.72 1.53 11.70
C GLU A 86 -10.99 0.94 13.11
N SER A 87 -9.94 0.76 13.91
CA SER A 87 -10.05 0.27 15.30
C SER A 87 -10.66 1.31 16.25
N GLY A 88 -10.60 2.59 15.91
CA GLY A 88 -11.27 3.67 16.66
C GLY A 88 -12.80 3.64 16.54
N SER A 89 -13.35 2.90 15.60
CA SER A 89 -14.77 2.56 15.50
C SER A 89 -15.00 1.11 15.93
N LEU A 90 -14.94 0.87 17.25
CA LEU A 90 -15.31 -0.40 17.90
C LEU A 90 -14.49 -1.62 17.43
N GLY A 91 -13.63 -2.15 18.29
CA GLY A 91 -12.80 -3.36 18.26
C GLY A 91 -13.30 -4.66 17.59
N LEU A 92 -14.02 -4.57 16.51
CA LEU A 92 -14.51 -5.67 15.71
C LEU A 92 -13.73 -5.67 14.39
N GLY A 93 -12.88 -6.67 14.21
CA GLY A 93 -12.18 -6.88 12.94
C GLY A 93 -13.17 -6.95 11.77
N GLN A 94 -12.82 -6.38 10.64
CA GLN A 94 -13.58 -6.52 9.39
C GLN A 94 -13.22 -7.84 8.71
N LEU A 95 -14.21 -8.64 8.33
CA LEU A 95 -14.00 -9.82 7.50
C LEU A 95 -14.00 -9.41 6.02
N HIS A 96 -12.85 -9.51 5.37
CA HIS A 96 -12.70 -9.22 3.95
C HIS A 96 -12.51 -10.52 3.16
N ILE A 97 -13.39 -10.78 2.21
CA ILE A 97 -13.39 -12.02 1.42
C ILE A 97 -13.27 -11.65 -0.07
N GLY A 98 -12.24 -12.15 -0.73
CA GLY A 98 -12.12 -12.12 -2.18
C GLY A 98 -12.63 -13.44 -2.76
N ALA A 99 -13.64 -13.40 -3.63
CA ALA A 99 -14.16 -14.60 -4.27
C ALA A 99 -14.84 -14.27 -5.61
N SER A 100 -14.89 -15.23 -6.52
CA SER A 100 -15.64 -15.08 -7.77
C SER A 100 -17.15 -15.04 -7.51
N ASP A 101 -17.90 -14.45 -8.43
CA ASP A 101 -19.35 -14.31 -8.33
C ASP A 101 -20.06 -15.66 -8.12
N THR A 102 -19.60 -16.69 -8.82
CA THR A 102 -20.13 -18.06 -8.70
C THR A 102 -19.92 -18.64 -7.29
N ILE A 103 -18.71 -18.50 -6.73
CA ILE A 103 -18.40 -18.98 -5.39
C ILE A 103 -19.19 -18.20 -4.34
N CYS A 104 -19.30 -16.89 -4.49
CA CYS A 104 -20.11 -16.06 -3.60
C CYS A 104 -21.56 -16.52 -3.56
N ARG A 105 -22.20 -16.68 -4.73
CA ARG A 105 -23.63 -16.99 -4.83
C ARG A 105 -23.98 -18.40 -4.39
N TYR A 106 -23.21 -19.39 -4.84
CA TYR A 106 -23.61 -20.80 -4.66
C TYR A 106 -22.96 -21.47 -3.46
N PHE A 107 -21.83 -20.97 -2.99
CA PHE A 107 -21.11 -21.61 -1.89
C PHE A 107 -21.04 -20.74 -0.64
N LEU A 108 -20.59 -19.49 -0.72
CA LEU A 108 -20.31 -18.67 0.46
C LEU A 108 -21.57 -18.13 1.16
N LEU A 109 -22.63 -17.83 0.44
CA LEU A 109 -23.81 -17.16 0.97
C LEU A 109 -24.41 -17.82 2.23
N PRO A 110 -24.59 -19.13 2.31
CA PRO A 110 -25.14 -19.79 3.51
C PRO A 110 -24.21 -19.66 4.74
N TYR A 111 -22.89 -19.70 4.51
CA TYR A 111 -21.91 -19.56 5.59
C TYR A 111 -21.83 -18.13 6.10
N LEU A 112 -21.88 -17.14 5.19
CA LEU A 112 -21.89 -15.72 5.52
C LEU A 112 -23.15 -15.35 6.32
N GLN A 113 -24.30 -15.89 5.97
CA GLN A 113 -25.53 -15.69 6.74
C GLN A 113 -25.42 -16.26 8.15
N LYS A 114 -24.85 -17.47 8.31
CA LYS A 114 -24.61 -18.07 9.65
C LYS A 114 -23.59 -17.25 10.45
N PHE A 115 -22.53 -16.79 9.81
CA PHE A 115 -21.51 -15.95 10.43
C PHE A 115 -22.11 -14.62 10.91
N HIS A 116 -22.83 -13.91 10.05
CA HIS A 116 -23.46 -12.64 10.40
C HIS A 116 -24.50 -12.76 11.51
N ARG A 117 -25.27 -13.87 11.56
CA ARG A 117 -26.18 -14.14 12.68
C ARG A 117 -25.44 -14.33 14.01
N LYS A 118 -24.26 -14.94 13.98
CA LYS A 118 -23.45 -15.18 15.18
C LYS A 118 -22.64 -13.96 15.61
N PHE A 119 -22.25 -13.14 14.64
CA PHE A 119 -21.42 -11.94 14.84
C PHE A 119 -22.00 -10.76 14.05
N PRO A 120 -23.14 -10.20 14.48
CA PRO A 120 -23.85 -9.15 13.73
C PRO A 120 -23.05 -7.85 13.60
N ASP A 121 -22.15 -7.58 14.54
CA ASP A 121 -21.36 -6.36 14.59
C ASP A 121 -20.06 -6.44 13.77
N VAL A 122 -19.75 -7.60 13.17
CA VAL A 122 -18.56 -7.76 12.31
C VAL A 122 -18.92 -7.41 10.87
N PRO A 123 -18.40 -6.30 10.32
CA PRO A 123 -18.64 -5.96 8.92
C PRO A 123 -18.03 -7.01 7.98
N ILE A 124 -18.80 -7.44 7.00
CA ILE A 124 -18.33 -8.36 5.95
C ILE A 124 -18.22 -7.58 4.65
N LYS A 125 -17.01 -7.49 4.11
CA LYS A 125 -16.75 -6.92 2.80
C LYS A 125 -16.39 -8.01 1.82
N ILE A 126 -17.16 -8.11 0.73
CA ILE A 126 -16.92 -9.08 -0.33
C ILE A 126 -16.42 -8.33 -1.56
N THR A 127 -15.27 -8.74 -2.08
CA THR A 127 -14.70 -8.20 -3.33
C THR A 127 -14.78 -9.28 -4.40
N ASN A 128 -15.48 -8.96 -5.49
CA ASN A 128 -15.52 -9.84 -6.65
C ASN A 128 -14.20 -9.72 -7.42
N ALA A 129 -13.44 -10.81 -7.50
CA ALA A 129 -12.20 -10.86 -8.25
C ALA A 129 -12.02 -12.24 -8.91
N SER A 130 -11.36 -12.25 -10.06
CA SER A 130 -10.88 -13.50 -10.68
C SER A 130 -9.83 -14.16 -9.79
N SER A 131 -9.55 -15.44 -9.99
CA SER A 131 -8.53 -16.16 -9.20
C SER A 131 -7.16 -15.47 -9.20
N MET A 132 -6.75 -14.88 -10.31
CA MET A 132 -5.52 -14.06 -10.40
C MET A 132 -5.66 -12.76 -9.60
N GLY A 133 -6.76 -12.04 -9.74
CA GLY A 133 -7.01 -10.81 -9.00
C GLY A 133 -7.18 -11.01 -7.48
N CYS A 134 -7.57 -12.20 -7.02
CA CYS A 134 -7.57 -12.52 -5.60
C CYS A 134 -6.15 -12.68 -5.05
N VAL A 135 -5.21 -13.19 -5.83
CA VAL A 135 -3.79 -13.29 -5.44
C VAL A 135 -3.18 -11.91 -5.32
N ASP A 136 -3.43 -11.01 -6.26
CA ASP A 136 -2.94 -9.62 -6.22
C ASP A 136 -3.47 -8.84 -5.01
N LEU A 137 -4.68 -9.17 -4.53
CA LEU A 137 -5.25 -8.59 -3.31
C LEU A 137 -4.66 -9.20 -2.03
N LEU A 138 -4.01 -10.37 -2.11
CA LEU A 138 -3.39 -11.07 -0.97
C LEU A 138 -1.91 -10.69 -0.78
N GLU A 139 -1.25 -10.20 -1.79
CA GLU A 139 0.08 -9.61 -1.64
C GLU A 139 -0.05 -8.17 -1.13
N PRO A 140 0.10 -7.89 0.09
CA PRO A 140 1.17 -8.08 1.05
C PRO A 140 0.72 -8.18 2.51
N VAL A 141 -0.19 -9.01 2.80
CA VAL A 141 -0.57 -9.28 4.19
C VAL A 141 -0.26 -10.75 4.46
N SER A 142 0.40 -11.05 5.58
CA SER A 142 0.60 -12.41 6.10
C SER A 142 -0.75 -13.11 6.31
N TYR A 143 -1.38 -13.56 5.26
CA TYR A 143 -2.54 -14.43 5.35
C TYR A 143 -2.08 -15.87 5.23
N THR A 144 -2.45 -16.67 6.21
CA THR A 144 -2.36 -18.12 6.16
C THR A 144 -3.14 -18.61 4.93
N HIS A 145 -2.43 -19.10 3.94
CA HIS A 145 -2.98 -19.73 2.77
C HIS A 145 -3.57 -21.08 3.16
N LEU A 146 -4.87 -21.14 3.31
CA LEU A 146 -5.57 -22.42 3.36
C LEU A 146 -5.68 -22.95 1.91
N ARG A 147 -4.74 -23.78 1.51
CA ARG A 147 -4.93 -24.65 0.35
C ARG A 147 -6.15 -25.53 0.63
N ALA A 148 -7.22 -25.36 -0.14
CA ALA A 148 -8.23 -26.37 -0.26
C ALA A 148 -7.53 -27.59 -0.86
N HIS A 149 -7.41 -28.68 -0.11
CA HIS A 149 -7.07 -29.98 -0.66
C HIS A 149 -8.17 -30.35 -1.64
N GLU A 150 -7.81 -30.46 -2.91
CA GLU A 150 -8.58 -31.19 -3.89
C GLU A 150 -8.61 -32.64 -3.39
N THR A 151 -9.75 -33.05 -2.88
CA THR A 151 -10.08 -34.46 -2.77
C THR A 151 -10.93 -34.81 -3.98
N CYS A 152 -10.41 -35.73 -4.79
CA CYS A 152 -11.08 -36.40 -5.89
C CYS A 152 -12.48 -36.90 -5.52
#